data_68279aef597abcee2b0eeec706460020
#
_entry.id   68279aef597abcee2b0eeec706460020
#
_cell.length_a   1.000
_cell.length_b   1.000
_cell.length_c   1.000
_cell.angle_alpha   90.00
_cell.angle_beta   90.00
_cell.angle_gamma   90.00
#
_symmetry.space_group_name_H-M   'P 1'
#
loop_
_entity.id
_entity.type
_entity.pdbx_description
1 polymer ?
#
loop_
_entity_poly.entity_id
_entity_poly.type
_entity_poly.pdbx_seq_one_letter_code
_entity_poly.pdbx_strand_id
1 'polypeptide(L)'
;KNFLISKRKQLITLLILIILILITFFGYQEFKSSSKEKLANKFNSIVTNFETGKKDNINNNLIEIINAKDKTYSPLAFFFLLDNDLITSSDEINSYFDLLINDVSLEKEIKNLTIYKKGLFNSDFAKENELLDILNPVIKSDSLWKPQALYLMAEFYLSKNQKQKSKEFFNQIAEMENVSPKVKLEVQRRLRSDFSE
;
A
#
# COMPACT_ATOMS: atom_id res chain seq x y z
N LYS A 1 4.88 52.54 24.56
CA LYS A 1 4.41 52.01 25.88
C LYS A 1 2.89 51.92 25.96
N ASN A 2 2.13 52.93 25.46
CA ASN A 2 0.65 52.99 25.59
C ASN A 2 -0.10 51.89 24.80
N PHE A 3 0.43 51.37 23.67
CA PHE A 3 -0.17 50.31 22.88
C PHE A 3 -0.28 48.97 23.64
N LEU A 4 0.77 48.60 24.35
CA LEU A 4 0.81 47.35 25.14
C LEU A 4 -0.18 47.41 26.31
N ILE A 5 -0.34 48.53 26.95
CA ILE A 5 -1.28 48.71 28.06
C ILE A 5 -2.74 48.67 27.55
N SER A 6 -3.03 49.35 26.46
CA SER A 6 -4.36 49.41 25.83
C SER A 6 -4.82 48.03 25.29
N LYS A 7 -3.89 47.21 24.81
CA LYS A 7 -4.17 45.91 24.21
C LYS A 7 -3.89 44.71 25.14
N ARG A 8 -3.56 44.94 26.40
CA ARG A 8 -3.13 43.90 27.36
C ARG A 8 -4.09 42.71 27.44
N LYS A 9 -5.41 42.98 27.54
CA LYS A 9 -6.40 41.89 27.59
C LYS A 9 -6.38 41.03 26.33
N GLN A 10 -6.31 41.64 25.15
CA GLN A 10 -6.25 40.95 23.87
C GLN A 10 -4.96 40.11 23.72
N LEU A 11 -3.82 40.63 24.18
CA LEU A 11 -2.54 39.93 24.17
C LEU A 11 -2.56 38.71 25.11
N ILE A 12 -3.15 38.84 26.30
CA ILE A 12 -3.30 37.75 27.24
C ILE A 12 -4.22 36.65 26.64
N THR A 13 -5.35 37.03 26.05
CA THR A 13 -6.26 36.08 25.41
C THR A 13 -5.58 35.32 24.25
N LEU A 14 -4.81 36.04 23.42
CA LEU A 14 -4.03 35.44 22.34
C LEU A 14 -2.98 34.45 22.88
N LEU A 15 -2.28 34.81 23.96
CA LEU A 15 -1.30 33.93 24.60
C LEU A 15 -1.93 32.66 25.12
N ILE A 16 -3.08 32.76 25.80
CA ILE A 16 -3.83 31.61 26.30
C ILE A 16 -4.26 30.71 25.15
N LEU A 17 -4.73 31.27 24.04
CA LEU A 17 -5.15 30.50 22.87
C LEU A 17 -3.98 29.73 22.25
N ILE A 18 -2.80 30.36 22.15
CA ILE A 18 -1.58 29.70 21.66
C ILE A 18 -1.19 28.54 22.58
N ILE A 19 -1.24 28.74 23.91
CA ILE A 19 -0.92 27.68 24.88
C ILE A 19 -1.89 26.49 24.75
N LEU A 20 -3.19 26.75 24.58
CA LEU A 20 -4.20 25.70 24.38
C LEU A 20 -3.93 24.91 23.09
N ILE A 21 -3.57 25.60 22.01
CA ILE A 21 -3.21 24.94 20.74
C ILE A 21 -1.98 24.04 20.93
N LEU A 22 -0.95 24.51 21.63
CA LEU A 22 0.25 23.72 21.90
C LEU A 22 -0.04 22.48 22.78
N ILE A 23 -0.83 22.63 23.84
CA ILE A 23 -1.22 21.50 24.71
C ILE A 23 -2.00 20.47 23.91
N THR A 24 -2.95 20.89 23.06
CA THR A 24 -3.73 20.00 22.22
C THR A 24 -2.84 19.28 21.20
N PHE A 25 -1.92 20.01 20.59
CA PHE A 25 -0.97 19.46 19.61
C PHE A 25 -0.05 18.41 20.24
N PHE A 26 0.59 18.72 21.36
CA PHE A 26 1.48 17.78 22.04
C PHE A 26 0.72 16.57 22.62
N GLY A 27 -0.46 16.80 23.20
CA GLY A 27 -1.32 15.71 23.69
C GLY A 27 -1.76 14.77 22.59
N TYR A 28 -2.13 15.30 21.41
CA TYR A 28 -2.47 14.48 20.25
C TYR A 28 -1.26 13.68 19.72
N GLN A 29 -0.08 14.31 19.68
CA GLN A 29 1.14 13.64 19.23
C GLN A 29 1.54 12.49 20.16
N GLU A 30 1.47 12.71 21.47
CA GLU A 30 1.75 11.66 22.46
C GLU A 30 0.74 10.51 22.40
N PHE A 31 -0.55 10.81 22.28
CA PHE A 31 -1.58 9.79 22.08
C PHE A 31 -1.34 8.95 20.83
N LYS A 32 -1.00 9.59 19.72
CA LYS A 32 -0.69 8.92 18.45
C LYS A 32 0.57 8.05 18.55
N SER A 33 1.61 8.52 19.23
CA SER A 33 2.85 7.78 19.47
C SER A 33 2.60 6.54 20.33
N SER A 34 1.89 6.68 21.45
CA SER A 34 1.52 5.58 22.32
C SER A 34 0.64 4.53 21.61
N SER A 35 -0.32 4.96 20.80
CA SER A 35 -1.16 4.04 20.03
C SER A 35 -0.34 3.26 19.00
N LYS A 36 0.60 3.90 18.33
CA LYS A 36 1.51 3.26 17.36
C LYS A 36 2.44 2.26 18.05
N GLU A 37 2.97 2.60 19.22
CA GLU A 37 3.81 1.70 20.02
C GLU A 37 3.03 0.44 20.47
N LYS A 38 1.78 0.59 20.88
CA LYS A 38 0.91 -0.56 21.22
C LYS A 38 0.71 -1.48 20.02
N LEU A 39 0.45 -0.93 18.83
CA LEU A 39 0.34 -1.72 17.60
C LEU A 39 1.66 -2.41 17.24
N ALA A 40 2.79 -1.72 17.38
CA ALA A 40 4.12 -2.28 17.18
C ALA A 40 4.37 -3.50 18.08
N ASN A 41 4.15 -3.33 19.38
CA ASN A 41 4.36 -4.37 20.39
C ASN A 41 3.41 -5.55 20.14
N LYS A 42 2.14 -5.28 19.81
CA LYS A 42 1.16 -6.32 19.47
C LYS A 42 1.59 -7.10 18.23
N PHE A 43 1.97 -6.43 17.14
CA PHE A 43 2.43 -7.07 15.90
C PHE A 43 3.68 -7.92 16.15
N ASN A 44 4.71 -7.37 16.80
CA ASN A 44 5.94 -8.09 17.11
C ASN A 44 5.68 -9.33 17.98
N SER A 45 4.80 -9.22 18.98
CA SER A 45 4.39 -10.37 19.81
C SER A 45 3.71 -11.46 18.99
N ILE A 46 2.84 -11.08 18.03
CA ILE A 46 2.17 -12.04 17.14
C ILE A 46 3.18 -12.77 16.27
N VAL A 47 4.11 -12.04 15.62
CA VAL A 47 5.15 -12.63 14.77
C VAL A 47 6.02 -13.60 15.57
N THR A 48 6.50 -13.20 16.76
CA THR A 48 7.31 -14.05 17.64
C THR A 48 6.54 -15.31 18.08
N ASN A 49 5.27 -15.17 18.42
CA ASN A 49 4.42 -16.30 18.80
C ASN A 49 4.23 -17.28 17.62
N PHE A 50 3.99 -16.75 16.42
CA PHE A 50 3.86 -17.56 15.21
C PHE A 50 5.13 -18.36 14.92
N GLU A 51 6.31 -17.71 14.98
CA GLU A 51 7.61 -18.35 14.75
C GLU A 51 7.93 -19.42 15.79
N THR A 52 7.46 -19.25 17.03
CA THR A 52 7.61 -20.24 18.12
C THR A 52 6.53 -21.33 18.15
N GLY A 53 5.65 -21.36 17.15
CA GLY A 53 4.59 -22.37 17.00
C GLY A 53 3.33 -22.13 17.86
N LYS A 54 3.24 -21.00 18.55
CA LYS A 54 2.03 -20.59 19.30
C LYS A 54 1.08 -19.87 18.35
N LYS A 55 0.08 -20.62 17.85
CA LYS A 55 -0.83 -20.09 16.79
C LYS A 55 -2.20 -19.64 17.32
N ASP A 56 -2.39 -19.54 18.61
CA ASP A 56 -3.68 -19.18 19.20
C ASP A 56 -4.09 -17.74 18.86
N ASN A 57 -5.28 -17.56 18.31
CA ASN A 57 -5.89 -16.27 17.98
C ASN A 57 -5.06 -15.34 17.08
N ILE A 58 -4.05 -15.84 16.36
CA ILE A 58 -3.18 -15.02 15.50
C ILE A 58 -4.00 -14.25 14.47
N ASN A 59 -4.91 -14.92 13.75
CA ASN A 59 -5.73 -14.31 12.70
C ASN A 59 -6.56 -13.15 13.26
N ASN A 60 -7.30 -13.36 14.36
CA ASN A 60 -8.12 -12.32 14.96
C ASN A 60 -7.28 -11.12 15.43
N ASN A 61 -6.12 -11.38 16.02
CA ASN A 61 -5.21 -10.34 16.47
C ASN A 61 -4.62 -9.52 15.32
N LEU A 62 -4.29 -10.16 14.19
CA LEU A 62 -3.84 -9.47 12.99
C LEU A 62 -4.97 -8.65 12.34
N ILE A 63 -6.19 -9.19 12.29
CA ILE A 63 -7.38 -8.48 11.80
C ILE A 63 -7.65 -7.22 12.64
N GLU A 64 -7.49 -7.27 13.97
CA GLU A 64 -7.60 -6.06 14.79
C GLU A 64 -6.56 -5.00 14.43
N ILE A 65 -5.32 -5.40 14.10
CA ILE A 65 -4.28 -4.47 13.65
C ILE A 65 -4.63 -3.88 12.27
N ILE A 66 -5.17 -4.68 11.34
CA ILE A 66 -5.62 -4.20 10.03
C ILE A 66 -6.71 -3.14 10.21
N ASN A 67 -7.70 -3.43 11.06
CA ASN A 67 -8.84 -2.55 11.31
C ASN A 67 -8.47 -1.28 12.10
N ALA A 68 -7.31 -1.22 12.73
CA ALA A 68 -6.79 0.01 13.36
C ALA A 68 -6.41 1.08 12.32
N LYS A 69 -6.36 0.74 11.03
CA LYS A 69 -6.06 1.64 9.90
C LYS A 69 -4.75 2.44 10.09
N ASP A 70 -3.78 1.86 10.79
CA ASP A 70 -2.46 2.46 10.91
C ASP A 70 -1.66 2.28 9.63
N LYS A 71 -1.04 3.38 9.15
CA LYS A 71 -0.33 3.39 7.87
C LYS A 71 0.88 2.44 7.79
N THR A 72 1.40 1.98 8.94
CA THR A 72 2.54 1.08 9.02
C THR A 72 2.10 -0.35 9.35
N TYR A 73 1.32 -0.51 10.42
CA TYR A 73 1.03 -1.84 10.95
C TYR A 73 -0.16 -2.54 10.28
N SER A 74 -1.12 -1.79 9.73
CA SER A 74 -2.23 -2.42 9.01
C SER A 74 -1.78 -3.15 7.74
N PRO A 75 -0.94 -2.56 6.84
CA PRO A 75 -0.40 -3.32 5.71
C PRO A 75 0.54 -4.46 6.15
N LEU A 76 1.37 -4.27 7.19
CA LEU A 76 2.23 -5.34 7.69
C LEU A 76 1.42 -6.54 8.19
N ALA A 77 0.34 -6.30 8.95
CA ALA A 77 -0.52 -7.36 9.46
C ALA A 77 -1.25 -8.10 8.33
N PHE A 78 -1.76 -7.36 7.33
CA PHE A 78 -2.43 -7.96 6.18
C PHE A 78 -1.47 -8.81 5.33
N PHE A 79 -0.29 -8.29 4.99
CA PHE A 79 0.66 -9.07 4.23
C PHE A 79 1.20 -10.26 5.02
N PHE A 80 1.33 -10.16 6.33
CA PHE A 80 1.67 -11.31 7.17
C PHE A 80 0.60 -12.42 7.11
N LEU A 81 -0.70 -12.06 7.16
CA LEU A 81 -1.80 -13.01 6.95
C LEU A 81 -1.72 -13.70 5.60
N LEU A 82 -1.47 -12.91 4.55
CA LEU A 82 -1.44 -13.39 3.17
C LEU A 82 -0.21 -14.29 2.90
N ASP A 83 0.98 -13.83 3.30
CA ASP A 83 2.24 -14.51 3.04
C ASP A 83 2.40 -15.84 3.84
N ASN A 84 1.60 -16.03 4.89
CA ASN A 84 1.58 -17.25 5.72
C ASN A 84 0.33 -18.11 5.51
N ASP A 85 -0.46 -17.87 4.47
CA ASP A 85 -1.69 -18.60 4.14
C ASP A 85 -2.70 -18.66 5.32
N LEU A 86 -2.72 -17.62 6.16
CA LEU A 86 -3.61 -17.52 7.32
C LEU A 86 -5.02 -17.02 6.95
N ILE A 87 -5.20 -16.59 5.72
CA ILE A 87 -6.46 -16.15 5.13
C ILE A 87 -6.55 -16.73 3.72
N THR A 88 -7.69 -17.30 3.35
CA THR A 88 -7.89 -18.01 2.07
C THR A 88 -9.11 -17.53 1.28
N SER A 89 -10.01 -16.79 1.92
CA SER A 89 -11.19 -16.23 1.25
C SER A 89 -10.80 -15.08 0.33
N SER A 90 -11.00 -15.25 -0.98
CA SER A 90 -10.71 -14.23 -1.98
C SER A 90 -11.48 -12.92 -1.75
N ASP A 91 -12.74 -13.02 -1.29
CA ASP A 91 -13.56 -11.85 -1.00
C ASP A 91 -13.01 -11.08 0.20
N GLU A 92 -12.59 -11.79 1.24
CA GLU A 92 -12.02 -11.19 2.44
C GLU A 92 -10.66 -10.57 2.13
N ILE A 93 -9.80 -11.24 1.38
CA ILE A 93 -8.51 -10.71 0.91
C ILE A 93 -8.72 -9.42 0.11
N ASN A 94 -9.66 -9.42 -0.84
CA ASN A 94 -9.97 -8.24 -1.62
C ASN A 94 -10.53 -7.10 -0.76
N SER A 95 -11.35 -7.40 0.25
CA SER A 95 -11.86 -6.38 1.18
C SER A 95 -10.76 -5.70 1.98
N TYR A 96 -9.73 -6.45 2.40
CA TYR A 96 -8.57 -5.85 3.08
C TYR A 96 -7.66 -5.06 2.13
N PHE A 97 -7.50 -5.49 0.89
CA PHE A 97 -6.85 -4.65 -0.13
C PHE A 97 -7.59 -3.31 -0.28
N ASP A 98 -8.92 -3.35 -0.38
CA ASP A 98 -9.74 -2.14 -0.53
C ASP A 98 -9.67 -1.25 0.70
N LEU A 99 -9.71 -1.81 1.90
CA LEU A 99 -9.52 -1.08 3.15
C LEU A 99 -8.16 -0.36 3.15
N LEU A 100 -7.08 -1.05 2.80
CA LEU A 100 -5.74 -0.45 2.78
C LEU A 100 -5.62 0.66 1.72
N ILE A 101 -6.17 0.44 0.53
CA ILE A 101 -6.08 1.38 -0.59
C ILE A 101 -6.93 2.63 -0.35
N ASN A 102 -8.12 2.49 0.22
CA ASN A 102 -9.11 3.56 0.29
C ASN A 102 -9.16 4.25 1.67
N ASP A 103 -8.95 3.50 2.75
CA ASP A 103 -9.22 3.97 4.10
C ASP A 103 -7.95 4.23 4.93
N VAL A 104 -6.80 3.69 4.51
CA VAL A 104 -5.52 3.92 5.19
C VAL A 104 -4.73 4.99 4.46
N SER A 105 -4.22 5.97 5.19
CA SER A 105 -3.38 7.04 4.64
C SER A 105 -1.95 6.53 4.34
N LEU A 106 -1.85 5.61 3.39
CA LEU A 106 -0.58 5.06 2.93
C LEU A 106 0.24 6.11 2.18
N GLU A 107 1.55 6.02 2.29
CA GLU A 107 2.46 6.78 1.42
C GLU A 107 2.30 6.30 -0.05
N LYS A 108 2.51 7.22 -1.00
CA LYS A 108 2.23 7.00 -2.44
C LYS A 108 2.75 5.65 -2.95
N GLU A 109 4.03 5.35 -2.70
CA GLU A 109 4.63 4.13 -3.24
C GLU A 109 4.16 2.85 -2.51
N ILE A 110 3.82 2.94 -1.22
CA ILE A 110 3.19 1.83 -0.48
C ILE A 110 1.77 1.57 -0.98
N LYS A 111 1.01 2.63 -1.26
CA LYS A 111 -0.32 2.50 -1.87
C LYS A 111 -0.23 1.85 -3.26
N ASN A 112 0.69 2.29 -4.09
CA ASN A 112 0.90 1.74 -5.42
C ASN A 112 1.37 0.27 -5.38
N LEU A 113 2.25 -0.09 -4.44
CA LEU A 113 2.61 -1.48 -4.17
C LEU A 113 1.38 -2.31 -3.78
N THR A 114 0.52 -1.78 -2.91
CA THR A 114 -0.70 -2.47 -2.46
C THR A 114 -1.65 -2.71 -3.63
N ILE A 115 -1.82 -1.71 -4.51
CA ILE A 115 -2.61 -1.84 -5.75
C ILE A 115 -2.01 -2.90 -6.69
N TYR A 116 -0.69 -2.87 -6.89
CA TYR A 116 0.00 -3.86 -7.71
C TYR A 116 -0.19 -5.28 -7.14
N LYS A 117 0.00 -5.46 -5.82
CA LYS A 117 -0.24 -6.76 -5.16
C LYS A 117 -1.70 -7.22 -5.26
N LYS A 118 -2.68 -6.29 -5.18
CA LYS A 118 -4.08 -6.61 -5.46
C LYS A 118 -4.28 -7.12 -6.89
N GLY A 119 -3.68 -6.45 -7.86
CA GLY A 119 -3.69 -6.89 -9.26
C GLY A 119 -3.06 -8.28 -9.43
N LEU A 120 -1.89 -8.51 -8.81
CA LEU A 120 -1.21 -9.79 -8.86
C LEU A 120 -2.07 -10.91 -8.26
N PHE A 121 -2.68 -10.69 -7.09
CA PHE A 121 -3.60 -11.65 -6.46
C PHE A 121 -4.80 -11.98 -7.35
N ASN A 122 -5.35 -10.99 -8.06
CA ASN A 122 -6.54 -11.16 -8.89
C ASN A 122 -6.22 -11.65 -10.32
N SER A 123 -4.97 -11.69 -10.75
CA SER A 123 -4.60 -11.95 -12.16
C SER A 123 -5.04 -13.30 -12.70
N ASP A 124 -5.17 -14.32 -11.85
CA ASP A 124 -5.55 -15.67 -12.27
C ASP A 124 -7.04 -15.82 -12.55
N PHE A 125 -7.90 -15.02 -11.90
CA PHE A 125 -9.35 -15.19 -11.95
C PHE A 125 -10.14 -13.94 -12.39
N ALA A 126 -9.51 -12.75 -12.40
CA ALA A 126 -10.16 -11.52 -12.85
C ALA A 126 -10.42 -11.52 -14.37
N LYS A 127 -11.48 -10.81 -14.77
CA LYS A 127 -11.68 -10.44 -16.17
C LYS A 127 -10.72 -9.32 -16.57
N GLU A 128 -10.51 -9.18 -17.88
CA GLU A 128 -9.62 -8.15 -18.45
C GLU A 128 -9.89 -6.75 -17.90
N ASN A 129 -11.14 -6.31 -17.95
CA ASN A 129 -11.49 -4.96 -17.49
C ASN A 129 -11.28 -4.79 -15.99
N GLU A 130 -11.59 -5.81 -15.19
CA GLU A 130 -11.39 -5.80 -13.74
C GLU A 130 -9.92 -5.66 -13.38
N LEU A 131 -9.03 -6.42 -14.03
CA LEU A 131 -7.59 -6.32 -13.80
C LEU A 131 -7.02 -4.97 -14.25
N LEU A 132 -7.47 -4.46 -15.40
CA LEU A 132 -7.12 -3.12 -15.88
C LEU A 132 -7.57 -2.04 -14.90
N ASP A 133 -8.80 -2.10 -14.39
CA ASP A 133 -9.32 -1.12 -13.44
C ASP A 133 -8.50 -1.11 -12.14
N ILE A 134 -8.10 -2.29 -11.64
CA ILE A 134 -7.23 -2.40 -10.46
C ILE A 134 -5.88 -1.74 -10.73
N LEU A 135 -5.23 -2.02 -11.88
CA LEU A 135 -3.85 -1.62 -12.15
C LEU A 135 -3.71 -0.22 -12.76
N ASN A 136 -4.75 0.33 -13.37
CA ASN A 136 -4.74 1.64 -14.03
C ASN A 136 -4.17 2.78 -13.17
N PRO A 137 -4.48 2.89 -11.86
CA PRO A 137 -3.89 3.96 -11.03
C PRO A 137 -2.36 3.91 -10.98
N VAL A 138 -1.77 2.71 -11.02
CA VAL A 138 -0.31 2.52 -11.02
C VAL A 138 0.26 2.73 -12.43
N ILE A 139 -0.37 2.16 -13.46
CA ILE A 139 0.07 2.25 -14.86
C ILE A 139 0.09 3.70 -15.34
N LYS A 140 -0.90 4.52 -14.96
CA LYS A 140 -1.01 5.92 -15.36
C LYS A 140 -0.18 6.88 -14.51
N SER A 141 0.45 6.42 -13.45
CA SER A 141 1.28 7.23 -12.57
C SER A 141 2.77 7.16 -12.94
N ASP A 142 3.58 7.94 -12.22
CA ASP A 142 5.05 7.90 -12.23
C ASP A 142 5.61 6.98 -11.13
N SER A 143 4.85 5.96 -10.74
CA SER A 143 5.21 5.03 -9.67
C SER A 143 6.41 4.15 -10.04
N LEU A 144 7.19 3.80 -9.02
CA LEU A 144 8.23 2.77 -9.12
C LEU A 144 7.66 1.39 -9.48
N TRP A 145 6.36 1.15 -9.24
CA TRP A 145 5.66 -0.10 -9.52
C TRP A 145 5.01 -0.16 -10.91
N LYS A 146 5.09 0.93 -11.69
CA LYS A 146 4.55 0.98 -13.05
C LYS A 146 5.11 -0.11 -13.97
N PRO A 147 6.43 -0.36 -14.02
CA PRO A 147 6.97 -1.42 -14.88
C PRO A 147 6.41 -2.81 -14.52
N GLN A 148 6.25 -3.10 -13.21
CA GLN A 148 5.71 -4.37 -12.74
C GLN A 148 4.22 -4.51 -13.06
N ALA A 149 3.44 -3.43 -12.96
CA ALA A 149 2.03 -3.44 -13.32
C ALA A 149 1.83 -3.63 -14.83
N LEU A 150 2.66 -2.97 -15.66
CA LEU A 150 2.66 -3.20 -17.12
C LEU A 150 3.07 -4.62 -17.48
N TYR A 151 4.09 -5.17 -16.79
CA TYR A 151 4.55 -6.53 -17.00
C TYR A 151 3.46 -7.55 -16.66
N LEU A 152 2.77 -7.36 -15.53
CA LEU A 152 1.63 -8.21 -15.14
C LEU A 152 0.53 -8.20 -16.20
N MET A 153 0.18 -7.02 -16.74
CA MET A 153 -0.79 -6.93 -17.85
C MET A 153 -0.30 -7.63 -19.11
N ALA A 154 0.99 -7.51 -19.45
CA ALA A 154 1.57 -8.20 -20.60
C ALA A 154 1.45 -9.73 -20.45
N GLU A 155 1.81 -10.28 -19.29
CA GLU A 155 1.68 -11.72 -18.99
C GLU A 155 0.22 -12.17 -19.00
N PHE A 156 -0.68 -11.37 -18.42
CA PHE A 156 -2.12 -11.64 -18.46
C PHE A 156 -2.64 -11.77 -19.89
N TYR A 157 -2.32 -10.84 -20.78
CA TYR A 157 -2.73 -10.92 -22.17
C TYR A 157 -2.07 -12.09 -22.92
N LEU A 158 -0.83 -12.40 -22.60
CA LEU A 158 -0.15 -13.55 -23.19
C LEU A 158 -0.82 -14.87 -22.78
N SER A 159 -1.20 -15.01 -21.52
CA SER A 159 -1.94 -16.20 -21.01
C SER A 159 -3.31 -16.38 -21.68
N LYS A 160 -3.93 -15.28 -22.11
CA LYS A 160 -5.20 -15.28 -22.87
C LYS A 160 -5.00 -15.38 -24.38
N ASN A 161 -3.77 -15.66 -24.86
CA ASN A 161 -3.39 -15.73 -26.28
C ASN A 161 -3.64 -14.41 -27.06
N GLN A 162 -3.70 -13.27 -26.36
CA GLN A 162 -3.87 -11.94 -26.93
C GLN A 162 -2.49 -11.30 -27.20
N LYS A 163 -1.70 -11.94 -28.07
CA LYS A 163 -0.28 -11.59 -28.32
C LYS A 163 -0.06 -10.12 -28.65
N GLN A 164 -0.92 -9.50 -29.47
CA GLN A 164 -0.76 -8.11 -29.86
C GLN A 164 -0.85 -7.15 -28.65
N LYS A 165 -1.84 -7.32 -27.79
CA LYS A 165 -1.97 -6.51 -26.57
C LYS A 165 -0.79 -6.74 -25.63
N SER A 166 -0.39 -8.01 -25.43
CA SER A 166 0.79 -8.34 -24.64
C SER A 166 2.03 -7.59 -25.12
N LYS A 167 2.29 -7.63 -26.45
CA LYS A 167 3.42 -6.92 -27.07
C LYS A 167 3.39 -5.42 -26.83
N GLU A 168 2.20 -4.81 -26.88
CA GLU A 168 2.03 -3.37 -26.61
C GLU A 168 2.42 -3.01 -25.16
N PHE A 169 2.06 -3.81 -24.17
CA PHE A 169 2.46 -3.61 -22.79
C PHE A 169 3.96 -3.81 -22.57
N PHE A 170 4.57 -4.84 -23.18
CA PHE A 170 6.03 -5.01 -23.13
C PHE A 170 6.78 -3.86 -23.79
N ASN A 171 6.31 -3.34 -24.93
CA ASN A 171 6.90 -2.19 -25.59
C ASN A 171 6.85 -0.94 -24.72
N GLN A 172 5.74 -0.68 -24.00
CA GLN A 172 5.68 0.44 -23.07
C GLN A 172 6.78 0.36 -22.01
N ILE A 173 7.10 -0.84 -21.48
CA ILE A 173 8.22 -0.98 -20.53
C ILE A 173 9.57 -0.75 -21.20
N ALA A 174 9.76 -1.25 -22.44
CA ALA A 174 11.01 -1.08 -23.18
C ALA A 174 11.33 0.38 -23.48
N GLU A 175 10.31 1.21 -23.70
CA GLU A 175 10.40 2.65 -23.97
C GLU A 175 10.61 3.50 -22.70
N MET A 176 10.38 2.95 -21.50
CA MET A 176 10.58 3.70 -20.25
C MET A 176 12.08 3.95 -20.01
N GLU A 177 12.43 5.18 -19.64
CA GLU A 177 13.81 5.55 -19.30
C GLU A 177 14.24 5.00 -17.92
N ASN A 178 13.36 5.12 -16.93
CA ASN A 178 13.65 4.82 -15.53
C ASN A 178 13.24 3.39 -15.13
N VAL A 179 13.72 2.39 -15.88
CA VAL A 179 13.50 0.97 -15.57
C VAL A 179 14.83 0.30 -15.26
N SER A 180 14.83 -0.60 -14.26
CA SER A 180 16.07 -1.32 -13.91
C SER A 180 16.61 -2.10 -15.12
N PRO A 181 17.94 -2.16 -15.32
CA PRO A 181 18.53 -2.90 -16.43
C PRO A 181 18.09 -4.35 -16.52
N LYS A 182 17.86 -4.99 -15.38
CA LYS A 182 17.36 -6.38 -15.28
C LYS A 182 15.97 -6.52 -15.90
N VAL A 183 15.03 -5.64 -15.55
CA VAL A 183 13.66 -5.68 -16.11
C VAL A 183 13.69 -5.36 -17.61
N LYS A 184 14.49 -4.38 -18.03
CA LYS A 184 14.64 -4.03 -19.44
C LYS A 184 15.18 -5.18 -20.29
N LEU A 185 16.18 -5.88 -19.77
CA LEU A 185 16.75 -7.07 -20.43
C LEU A 185 15.72 -8.20 -20.54
N GLU A 186 14.97 -8.46 -19.48
CA GLU A 186 13.93 -9.49 -19.49
C GLU A 186 12.84 -9.18 -20.50
N VAL A 187 12.35 -7.95 -20.52
CA VAL A 187 11.34 -7.50 -21.49
C VAL A 187 11.85 -7.63 -22.93
N GLN A 188 13.10 -7.26 -23.20
CA GLN A 188 13.71 -7.44 -24.53
C GLN A 188 13.83 -8.91 -24.91
N ARG A 189 14.13 -9.79 -23.94
CA ARG A 189 14.14 -11.25 -24.16
C ARG A 189 12.75 -11.74 -24.53
N ARG A 190 11.71 -11.34 -23.78
CA ARG A 190 10.31 -11.72 -24.03
C ARG A 190 9.85 -11.23 -25.41
N LEU A 191 10.14 -9.98 -25.78
CA LEU A 191 9.79 -9.43 -27.09
C LEU A 191 10.44 -10.21 -28.25
N ARG A 192 11.65 -10.76 -28.04
CA ARG A 192 12.32 -11.58 -29.07
C ARG A 192 11.82 -13.02 -29.10
N SER A 193 11.58 -13.66 -27.92
CA SER A 193 11.21 -15.06 -27.88
C SER A 193 9.74 -15.31 -28.20
N ASP A 194 8.84 -14.48 -27.69
CA ASP A 194 7.41 -14.79 -27.73
C ASP A 194 6.69 -14.14 -28.92
N PHE A 195 7.34 -13.18 -29.60
CA PHE A 195 6.76 -12.37 -30.68
C PHE A 195 7.60 -12.30 -31.95
N SER A 196 8.72 -13.05 -32.06
CA SER A 196 9.37 -13.30 -33.36
C SER A 196 8.50 -14.23 -34.18
N GLU A 197 8.14 -13.82 -35.38
CA GLU A 197 7.52 -14.65 -36.40
C GLU A 197 8.47 -15.74 -36.89
#